data_cb61b480feb4f5893633a9169a92686e
#
_entry.id   cb61b480feb4f5893633a9169a92686e
#
_cell.length_a   1.000
_cell.length_b   1.000
_cell.length_c   1.000
_cell.angle_alpha   90.00
_cell.angle_beta   90.00
_cell.angle_gamma   90.00
#
_symmetry.space_group_name_H-M   'P 1'
#
loop_
_entity.id
_entity.type
_entity.pdbx_description
1 polymer ?
#
loop_
_entity_poly.entity_id
_entity_poly.type
_entity_poly.pdbx_seq_one_letter_code
_entity_poly.pdbx_strand_id
1 'polypeptide(L)'
;MFFMLNSCCNTVTAIWREVEWVMSNKVNRVVLVGTGFVGSSYAFALLNQGITEELVLIDVNKDKAEGDAMDLRHGLAFAPHSTKIWNGDYSDCATADIVVLTAGANQRPGETRLDLVEKNTNIIKGIVADIMASGFDGIFLVAANPVDILTYAT
;
A
#
# COMPACT_ATOMS: atom_id res chain seq x y z
N MET A 1 35.01 -40.44 -9.56
CA MET A 1 35.08 -38.97 -9.65
C MET A 1 33.65 -38.42 -9.92
N PHE A 2 32.75 -38.58 -8.92
CA PHE A 2 31.32 -38.25 -9.06
C PHE A 2 30.69 -37.88 -7.70
N PHE A 3 31.35 -37.04 -6.89
CA PHE A 3 30.86 -36.76 -5.53
C PHE A 3 30.93 -35.27 -5.12
N MET A 4 30.94 -34.34 -6.05
CA MET A 4 31.01 -32.90 -5.69
C MET A 4 29.91 -32.00 -6.24
N LEU A 5 28.86 -32.51 -6.88
CA LEU A 5 27.79 -31.68 -7.44
C LEU A 5 26.48 -31.69 -6.61
N ASN A 6 26.36 -32.57 -5.63
CA ASN A 6 25.11 -32.67 -4.85
C ASN A 6 25.02 -31.67 -3.67
N SER A 7 26.14 -31.17 -3.17
CA SER A 7 26.09 -30.30 -1.99
C SER A 7 25.65 -28.85 -2.31
N CYS A 8 26.03 -28.34 -3.48
CA CYS A 8 25.69 -26.96 -3.86
C CYS A 8 24.22 -26.84 -4.29
N CYS A 9 23.68 -27.88 -4.95
CA CYS A 9 22.28 -27.91 -5.39
C CYS A 9 21.32 -28.02 -4.20
N ASN A 10 21.68 -28.78 -3.15
CA ASN A 10 20.87 -28.91 -1.95
C ASN A 10 20.80 -27.61 -1.13
N THR A 11 21.90 -26.83 -1.12
CA THR A 11 21.92 -25.54 -0.38
C THR A 11 21.06 -24.50 -1.08
N VAL A 12 21.11 -24.40 -2.40
CA VAL A 12 20.29 -23.48 -3.18
C VAL A 12 18.81 -23.85 -3.08
N THR A 13 18.45 -25.12 -3.19
CA THR A 13 17.07 -25.60 -3.04
C THR A 13 16.55 -25.41 -1.60
N ALA A 14 17.40 -25.54 -0.59
CA ALA A 14 17.01 -25.26 0.80
C ALA A 14 16.73 -23.76 1.01
N ILE A 15 17.59 -22.89 0.47
CA ILE A 15 17.37 -21.43 0.52
C ILE A 15 16.08 -21.03 -0.21
N TRP A 16 15.82 -21.57 -1.40
CA TRP A 16 14.57 -21.32 -2.13
C TRP A 16 13.33 -21.80 -1.36
N ARG A 17 13.40 -22.98 -0.72
CA ARG A 17 12.32 -23.48 0.13
C ARG A 17 12.07 -22.61 1.36
N GLU A 18 13.12 -22.10 2.00
CA GLU A 18 12.97 -21.17 3.13
C GLU A 18 12.39 -19.83 2.67
N VAL A 19 12.84 -19.32 1.53
CA VAL A 19 12.29 -18.09 0.94
C VAL A 19 10.82 -18.29 0.54
N GLU A 20 10.46 -19.38 -0.10
CA GLU A 20 9.06 -19.72 -0.43
C GLU A 20 8.21 -19.88 0.83
N TRP A 21 8.76 -20.50 1.89
CA TRP A 21 8.03 -20.68 3.15
C TRP A 21 7.81 -19.36 3.89
N VAL A 22 8.81 -18.49 3.93
CA VAL A 22 8.71 -17.15 4.52
C VAL A 22 7.72 -16.28 3.73
N MET A 23 7.75 -16.34 2.40
CA MET A 23 6.81 -15.60 1.54
C MET A 23 5.39 -16.20 1.59
N SER A 24 5.24 -17.51 1.80
CA SER A 24 3.94 -18.18 1.85
C SER A 24 3.18 -18.00 3.17
N ASN A 25 3.87 -17.61 4.25
CA ASN A 25 3.24 -17.45 5.57
C ASN A 25 3.07 -15.97 5.99
N LYS A 26 3.53 -15.03 5.18
CA LYS A 26 3.37 -13.61 5.48
C LYS A 26 2.07 -13.11 4.87
N VAL A 27 1.18 -12.63 5.70
CA VAL A 27 -0.05 -11.94 5.26
C VAL A 27 0.36 -10.68 4.51
N ASN A 28 0.02 -10.61 3.23
CA ASN A 28 0.30 -9.44 2.41
C ASN A 28 -0.69 -8.33 2.73
N ARG A 29 -0.24 -7.36 3.53
CA ARG A 29 -1.04 -6.18 3.88
C ARG A 29 -0.62 -4.98 3.06
N VAL A 30 -1.59 -4.39 2.37
CA VAL A 30 -1.46 -3.11 1.68
C VAL A 30 -2.30 -2.07 2.40
N VAL A 31 -1.71 -0.94 2.73
CA VAL A 31 -2.40 0.23 3.29
C VAL A 31 -2.48 1.31 2.22
N LEU A 32 -3.68 1.77 1.94
CA LEU A 32 -3.94 2.84 0.98
C LEU A 32 -4.31 4.12 1.73
N VAL A 33 -3.50 5.16 1.57
CA VAL A 33 -3.74 6.47 2.17
C VAL A 33 -4.26 7.44 1.12
N GLY A 34 -5.51 7.83 1.30
CA GLY A 34 -6.29 8.65 0.37
C GLY A 34 -7.22 7.82 -0.51
N THR A 35 -8.52 7.93 -0.28
CA THR A 35 -9.55 7.24 -1.09
C THR A 35 -10.20 8.18 -2.12
N GLY A 36 -9.40 9.06 -2.73
CA GLY A 36 -9.77 9.84 -3.89
C GLY A 36 -9.97 8.98 -5.14
N PHE A 37 -10.17 9.59 -6.31
CA PHE A 37 -10.40 8.85 -7.56
C PHE A 37 -9.25 7.87 -7.88
N VAL A 38 -7.99 8.28 -7.66
CA VAL A 38 -6.84 7.42 -7.90
C VAL A 38 -6.80 6.28 -6.89
N GLY A 39 -7.00 6.58 -5.60
CA GLY A 39 -6.98 5.57 -4.54
C GLY A 39 -8.08 4.53 -4.69
N SER A 40 -9.33 4.96 -4.92
CA SER A 40 -10.46 4.02 -5.13
C SER A 40 -10.24 3.16 -6.37
N SER A 41 -9.71 3.72 -7.46
CA SER A 41 -9.36 2.96 -8.67
C SER A 41 -8.25 1.95 -8.42
N TYR A 42 -7.22 2.33 -7.65
CA TYR A 42 -6.14 1.43 -7.24
C TYR A 42 -6.67 0.27 -6.39
N ALA A 43 -7.47 0.57 -5.36
CA ALA A 43 -8.06 -0.43 -4.49
C ALA A 43 -8.92 -1.44 -5.26
N PHE A 44 -9.73 -0.96 -6.20
CA PHE A 44 -10.55 -1.80 -7.07
C PHE A 44 -9.71 -2.68 -8.00
N ALA A 45 -8.64 -2.13 -8.60
CA ALA A 45 -7.74 -2.89 -9.45
C ALA A 45 -6.99 -3.98 -8.64
N LEU A 46 -6.56 -3.66 -7.42
CA LEU A 46 -5.88 -4.59 -6.52
C LEU A 46 -6.79 -5.75 -6.14
N LEU A 47 -8.07 -5.47 -5.80
CA LEU A 47 -9.08 -6.48 -5.51
C LEU A 47 -9.30 -7.43 -6.68
N ASN A 48 -9.47 -6.88 -7.90
CA ASN A 48 -9.69 -7.69 -9.09
C ASN A 48 -8.48 -8.57 -9.50
N GLN A 49 -7.27 -8.18 -9.11
CA GLN A 49 -6.08 -8.99 -9.34
C GLN A 49 -5.86 -10.05 -8.25
N GLY A 50 -6.46 -9.87 -7.06
CA GLY A 50 -6.39 -10.83 -5.96
C GLY A 50 -4.98 -11.07 -5.43
N ILE A 51 -4.13 -10.04 -5.42
CA ILE A 51 -2.72 -10.14 -5.03
C ILE A 51 -2.44 -9.72 -3.59
N THR A 52 -3.45 -9.26 -2.85
CA THR A 52 -3.31 -8.90 -1.44
C THR A 52 -4.32 -9.65 -0.57
N GLU A 53 -3.90 -10.01 0.63
CA GLU A 53 -4.75 -10.68 1.62
C GLU A 53 -5.47 -9.69 2.52
N GLU A 54 -4.83 -8.54 2.80
CA GLU A 54 -5.40 -7.47 3.61
C GLU A 54 -5.24 -6.12 2.93
N LEU A 55 -6.32 -5.35 2.85
CA LEU A 55 -6.36 -4.00 2.31
C LEU A 55 -6.96 -3.05 3.33
N VAL A 56 -6.16 -2.11 3.80
CA VAL A 56 -6.60 -1.07 4.74
C VAL A 56 -6.78 0.23 3.99
N LEU A 57 -7.91 0.89 4.17
CA LEU A 57 -8.19 2.21 3.60
C LEU A 57 -8.08 3.26 4.69
N ILE A 58 -7.33 4.32 4.43
CA ILE A 58 -7.18 5.46 5.34
C ILE A 58 -7.50 6.74 4.56
N ASP A 59 -8.40 7.55 5.08
CA ASP A 59 -8.71 8.87 4.55
C ASP A 59 -9.03 9.85 5.70
N VAL A 60 -8.82 11.14 5.48
CA VAL A 60 -9.24 12.19 6.41
C VAL A 60 -10.75 12.20 6.59
N ASN A 61 -11.51 11.83 5.55
CA ASN A 61 -12.93 11.58 5.61
C ASN A 61 -13.20 10.10 5.90
N LYS A 62 -13.31 9.78 7.18
CA LYS A 62 -13.51 8.39 7.66
C LYS A 62 -14.80 7.76 7.14
N ASP A 63 -15.87 8.53 7.02
CA ASP A 63 -17.15 8.01 6.52
C ASP A 63 -17.03 7.60 5.04
N LYS A 64 -16.28 8.39 4.26
CA LYS A 64 -15.97 8.03 2.87
C LYS A 64 -15.13 6.76 2.77
N ALA A 65 -14.05 6.66 3.56
CA ALA A 65 -13.19 5.47 3.57
C ALA A 65 -13.96 4.21 4.00
N GLU A 66 -14.87 4.31 4.96
CA GLU A 66 -15.74 3.19 5.35
C GLU A 66 -16.71 2.82 4.23
N GLY A 67 -17.33 3.81 3.56
CA GLY A 67 -18.19 3.58 2.41
C GLY A 67 -17.45 2.84 1.28
N ASP A 68 -16.23 3.32 0.92
CA ASP A 68 -15.39 2.68 -0.09
C ASP A 68 -14.99 1.24 0.34
N ALA A 69 -14.69 1.02 1.62
CA ALA A 69 -14.40 -0.31 2.14
C ALA A 69 -15.61 -1.25 2.08
N MET A 70 -16.80 -0.73 2.36
CA MET A 70 -18.06 -1.51 2.22
C MET A 70 -18.30 -1.89 0.76
N ASP A 71 -18.16 -0.97 -0.17
CA ASP A 71 -18.36 -1.22 -1.60
C ASP A 71 -17.40 -2.27 -2.13
N LEU A 72 -16.12 -2.20 -1.75
CA LEU A 72 -15.12 -3.21 -2.10
C LEU A 72 -15.44 -4.57 -1.50
N ARG A 73 -15.90 -4.63 -0.22
CA ARG A 73 -16.33 -5.88 0.41
C ARG A 73 -17.52 -6.53 -0.31
N HIS A 74 -18.46 -5.73 -0.81
CA HIS A 74 -19.56 -6.25 -1.62
C HIS A 74 -19.10 -6.85 -2.95
N GLY A 75 -18.01 -6.31 -3.52
CA GLY A 75 -17.39 -6.82 -4.74
C GLY A 75 -16.62 -8.14 -4.55
N LEU A 76 -16.29 -8.55 -3.31
CA LEU A 76 -15.52 -9.77 -3.03
C LEU A 76 -16.15 -11.05 -3.57
N ALA A 77 -17.46 -11.10 -3.70
CA ALA A 77 -18.16 -12.26 -4.26
C ALA A 77 -17.74 -12.58 -5.72
N PHE A 78 -17.16 -11.61 -6.41
CA PHE A 78 -16.73 -11.72 -7.81
C PHE A 78 -15.19 -11.62 -7.93
N ALA A 79 -14.46 -11.42 -6.82
CA ALA A 79 -13.00 -11.33 -6.81
C ALA A 79 -12.38 -12.74 -6.91
N PRO A 80 -11.17 -12.85 -7.49
CA PRO A 80 -10.49 -14.13 -7.63
C PRO A 80 -10.03 -14.74 -6.29
N HIS A 81 -9.82 -13.88 -5.27
CA HIS A 81 -9.39 -14.29 -3.93
C HIS A 81 -10.14 -13.50 -2.86
N SER A 82 -10.22 -14.08 -1.66
CA SER A 82 -10.77 -13.40 -0.49
C SER A 82 -9.73 -12.43 0.08
N THR A 83 -10.06 -11.15 0.09
CA THR A 83 -9.27 -10.08 0.69
C THR A 83 -10.01 -9.51 1.89
N LYS A 84 -9.35 -9.35 3.01
CA LYS A 84 -9.92 -8.67 4.17
C LYS A 84 -9.76 -7.15 3.99
N ILE A 85 -10.87 -6.41 3.98
CA ILE A 85 -10.89 -4.97 3.68
C ILE A 85 -11.56 -4.22 4.82
N TRP A 86 -10.91 -3.13 5.31
CA TRP A 86 -11.49 -2.27 6.34
C TRP A 86 -10.96 -0.83 6.24
N ASN A 87 -11.69 0.09 6.84
CA ASN A 87 -11.24 1.43 7.14
C ASN A 87 -10.41 1.39 8.43
N GLY A 88 -9.14 1.74 8.35
CA GLY A 88 -8.19 1.70 9.45
C GLY A 88 -7.61 3.05 9.83
N ASP A 89 -6.53 3.00 10.57
CA ASP A 89 -5.73 4.16 10.94
C ASP A 89 -4.22 3.90 10.74
N TYR A 90 -3.38 4.89 11.06
CA TYR A 90 -1.93 4.77 10.83
C TYR A 90 -1.27 3.67 11.69
N SER A 91 -1.91 3.16 12.76
CA SER A 91 -1.38 2.04 13.52
C SER A 91 -1.38 0.73 12.72
N ASP A 92 -2.29 0.58 11.76
CA ASP A 92 -2.34 -0.57 10.84
C ASP A 92 -1.11 -0.64 9.92
N CYS A 93 -0.39 0.48 9.74
CA CYS A 93 0.83 0.53 8.93
C CYS A 93 1.99 -0.26 9.55
N ALA A 94 2.01 -0.45 10.87
CA ALA A 94 3.10 -1.13 11.58
C ALA A 94 3.42 -2.53 11.04
N THR A 95 2.43 -3.21 10.48
CA THR A 95 2.57 -4.57 9.92
C THR A 95 2.31 -4.63 8.42
N ALA A 96 2.24 -3.48 7.77
CA ALA A 96 2.03 -3.39 6.33
C ALA A 96 3.32 -3.69 5.55
N ASP A 97 3.18 -4.34 4.39
CA ASP A 97 4.28 -4.54 3.45
C ASP A 97 4.45 -3.35 2.53
N ILE A 98 3.32 -2.76 2.13
CA ILE A 98 3.30 -1.62 1.20
C ILE A 98 2.30 -0.58 1.72
N VAL A 99 2.75 0.66 1.77
CA VAL A 99 1.88 1.82 1.97
C VAL A 99 1.80 2.62 0.68
N VAL A 100 0.60 2.78 0.16
CA VAL A 100 0.32 3.50 -1.10
C VAL A 100 -0.19 4.90 -0.78
N LEU A 101 0.56 5.90 -1.21
CA LEU A 101 0.25 7.31 -0.97
C LEU A 101 -0.44 7.90 -2.20
N THR A 102 -1.76 8.06 -2.14
CA THR A 102 -2.59 8.71 -3.15
C THR A 102 -3.23 10.00 -2.63
N ALA A 103 -2.94 10.35 -1.37
CA ALA A 103 -3.44 11.55 -0.73
C ALA A 103 -2.87 12.81 -1.37
N GLY A 104 -3.71 13.80 -1.57
CA GLY A 104 -3.31 15.11 -2.08
C GLY A 104 -4.52 16.04 -2.18
N ALA A 105 -4.28 17.33 -2.09
CA ALA A 105 -5.31 18.34 -2.29
C ALA A 105 -5.51 18.61 -3.78
N ASN A 106 -6.75 18.84 -4.17
CA ASN A 106 -7.07 19.33 -5.51
C ASN A 106 -6.72 20.83 -5.64
N GLN A 107 -6.34 21.23 -6.84
CA GLN A 107 -6.07 22.63 -7.16
C GLN A 107 -7.36 23.46 -7.04
N ARG A 108 -7.29 24.58 -6.37
CA ARG A 108 -8.41 25.54 -6.25
C ARG A 108 -8.33 26.59 -7.35
N PRO A 109 -9.47 27.20 -7.75
CA PRO A 109 -9.46 28.33 -8.68
C PRO A 109 -8.54 29.45 -8.16
N GLY A 110 -7.58 29.90 -8.99
CA GLY A 110 -6.62 30.94 -8.63
C GLY A 110 -5.34 30.44 -7.93
N GLU A 111 -5.24 29.19 -7.56
CA GLU A 111 -4.05 28.58 -6.97
C GLU A 111 -3.02 28.25 -8.07
N THR A 112 -1.76 28.58 -7.84
CA THR A 112 -0.69 28.21 -8.78
C THR A 112 -0.27 26.75 -8.59
N ARG A 113 0.43 26.18 -9.59
CA ARG A 113 0.99 24.84 -9.45
C ARG A 113 2.02 24.72 -8.34
N LEU A 114 2.79 25.80 -8.10
CA LEU A 114 3.80 25.83 -7.03
C LEU A 114 3.14 25.80 -5.64
N ASP A 115 2.08 26.57 -5.44
CA ASP A 115 1.31 26.54 -4.18
C ASP A 115 0.75 25.15 -3.89
N LEU A 116 0.25 24.47 -4.94
CA LEU A 116 -0.27 23.11 -4.82
C LEU A 116 0.83 22.11 -4.45
N VAL A 117 2.02 22.24 -5.04
CA VAL A 117 3.18 21.40 -4.74
C VAL A 117 3.59 21.55 -3.27
N GLU A 118 3.73 22.78 -2.80
CA GLU A 118 4.09 23.05 -1.41
C GLU A 118 3.07 22.47 -0.43
N LYS A 119 1.78 22.69 -0.71
CA LYS A 119 0.67 22.15 0.08
C LYS A 119 0.68 20.62 0.12
N ASN A 120 0.82 19.96 -1.02
CA ASN A 120 0.84 18.48 -1.10
C ASN A 120 2.08 17.92 -0.44
N THR A 121 3.24 18.55 -0.56
CA THR A 121 4.46 18.18 0.13
C THR A 121 4.29 18.21 1.65
N ASN A 122 3.65 19.24 2.18
CA ASN A 122 3.39 19.35 3.62
C ASN A 122 2.40 18.29 4.11
N ILE A 123 1.36 17.98 3.30
CA ILE A 123 0.42 16.90 3.59
C ILE A 123 1.14 15.54 3.65
N ILE A 124 1.93 15.21 2.63
CA ILE A 124 2.66 13.93 2.56
C ILE A 124 3.66 13.81 3.70
N LYS A 125 4.41 14.86 4.03
CA LYS A 125 5.34 14.85 5.18
C LYS A 125 4.64 14.55 6.50
N GLY A 126 3.45 15.11 6.73
CA GLY A 126 2.65 14.79 7.91
C GLY A 126 2.22 13.33 7.94
N ILE A 127 1.68 12.83 6.83
CA ILE A 127 1.25 11.44 6.68
C ILE A 127 2.42 10.48 6.90
N VAL A 128 3.56 10.71 6.28
CA VAL A 128 4.76 9.87 6.41
C VAL A 128 5.27 9.87 7.85
N ALA A 129 5.26 11.03 8.54
CA ALA A 129 5.66 11.10 9.94
C ALA A 129 4.75 10.24 10.84
N ASP A 130 3.43 10.26 10.63
CA ASP A 130 2.47 9.44 11.37
C ASP A 130 2.66 7.94 11.07
N ILE A 131 2.91 7.58 9.80
CA ILE A 131 3.18 6.21 9.40
C ILE A 131 4.49 5.70 10.03
N MET A 132 5.57 6.47 9.97
CA MET A 132 6.85 6.10 10.58
C MET A 132 6.77 5.99 12.10
N ALA A 133 5.94 6.80 12.74
CA ALA A 133 5.67 6.70 14.18
C ALA A 133 4.99 5.38 14.57
N SER A 134 4.29 4.71 13.65
CA SER A 134 3.71 3.39 13.89
C SER A 134 4.74 2.26 13.90
N GLY A 135 5.98 2.49 13.45
CA GLY A 135 7.02 1.46 13.32
C GLY A 135 7.02 0.77 11.95
N PHE A 136 6.45 1.39 10.92
CA PHE A 136 6.45 0.87 9.55
C PHE A 136 7.86 0.62 9.02
N ASP A 137 8.08 -0.57 8.44
CA ASP A 137 9.37 -1.04 7.87
C ASP A 137 9.17 -1.65 6.46
N GLY A 138 8.17 -1.19 5.74
CA GLY A 138 7.83 -1.68 4.40
C GLY A 138 8.22 -0.71 3.28
N ILE A 139 7.49 -0.78 2.18
CA ILE A 139 7.73 0.00 0.97
C ILE A 139 6.68 1.09 0.82
N PHE A 140 7.11 2.33 0.59
CA PHE A 140 6.22 3.40 0.13
C PHE A 140 6.06 3.37 -1.39
N LEU A 141 4.80 3.41 -1.85
CA LEU A 141 4.45 3.58 -3.25
C LEU A 141 3.73 4.93 -3.41
N VAL A 142 4.38 5.88 -4.06
CA VAL A 142 3.82 7.22 -4.27
C VAL A 142 3.08 7.30 -5.59
N ALA A 143 1.78 7.57 -5.55
CA ALA A 143 0.92 7.72 -6.73
C ALA A 143 0.20 9.09 -6.77
N ALA A 144 0.71 10.07 -6.01
CA ALA A 144 0.23 11.45 -6.00
C ALA A 144 1.13 12.35 -6.88
N ASN A 145 0.58 13.40 -7.47
CA ASN A 145 1.32 14.36 -8.30
C ASN A 145 1.72 15.62 -7.53
N PRO A 146 2.92 16.18 -7.83
CA PRO A 146 3.98 15.71 -8.73
C PRO A 146 4.80 14.58 -8.11
N VAL A 147 4.82 13.42 -8.76
CA VAL A 147 5.33 12.17 -8.19
C VAL A 147 6.81 12.21 -7.82
N ASP A 148 7.64 12.85 -8.62
CA ASP A 148 9.08 13.02 -8.41
C ASP A 148 9.39 13.82 -7.13
N ILE A 149 8.72 14.96 -6.94
CA ILE A 149 8.90 15.81 -5.75
C ILE A 149 8.36 15.12 -4.50
N LEU A 150 7.17 14.51 -4.60
CA LEU A 150 6.54 13.85 -3.47
C LEU A 150 7.29 12.59 -3.04
N THR A 151 7.85 11.83 -3.99
CA THR A 151 8.71 10.67 -3.69
C THR A 151 10.00 11.11 -2.98
N TYR A 152 10.58 12.24 -3.37
CA TYR A 152 11.75 12.79 -2.68
C TYR A 152 11.42 13.30 -1.26
N ALA A 153 10.17 13.71 -1.02
CA ALA A 153 9.72 14.23 0.27
C ALA A 153 9.27 13.12 1.24
N THR A 154 9.02 11.90 0.72
CA THR A 154 8.70 10.68 1.47
C THR A 154 9.95 10.02 2.01
#